data_60fb140fcda665f3f08a897ddf9f2b13
#
_entry.id   60fb140fcda665f3f08a897ddf9f2b13
#
_cell.length_a   1.000
_cell.length_b   1.000
_cell.length_c   1.000
_cell.angle_alpha   90.00
_cell.angle_beta   90.00
_cell.angle_gamma   90.00
#
_symmetry.space_group_name_H-M   'P 1'
#
loop_
_entity.id
_entity.type
_entity.pdbx_description
1 polymer ?
#
loop_
_entity_poly.entity_id
_entity_poly.type
_entity_poly.pdbx_seq_one_letter_code
_entity_poly.pdbx_strand_id
1 'polypeptide(L)'
;SALVLSGFPSDRFTFCGFFDEKKLRDDNKIRHTIIYYESPNRIMATIAALARVMPERQIAIVREITKIHEETIIGYPADLVGIEPPRGEIVIVVAPAPEHKMTDDEITEIVNDIAGTSMKSAAADLAARTGISKKEAYRRLLDKGDTHD
;
A
#
# COMPACT_ATOMS: atom_id res chain seq x y z
N SER A 1 -18.86 -10.26 -6.42
CA SER A 1 -17.49 -10.03 -6.88
C SER A 1 -16.49 -10.13 -5.75
N ALA A 2 -15.27 -10.51 -6.07
CA ALA A 2 -14.19 -10.64 -5.09
C ALA A 2 -13.94 -9.34 -4.31
N LEU A 3 -14.05 -8.20 -4.97
CA LEU A 3 -13.84 -6.90 -4.34
C LEU A 3 -14.85 -6.65 -3.22
N VAL A 4 -16.12 -6.97 -3.45
CA VAL A 4 -17.17 -6.82 -2.43
C VAL A 4 -16.95 -7.80 -1.29
N LEU A 5 -16.59 -9.05 -1.59
CA LEU A 5 -16.36 -10.09 -0.60
C LEU A 5 -15.14 -9.82 0.29
N SER A 6 -14.15 -9.12 -0.23
CA SER A 6 -12.97 -8.76 0.55
C SER A 6 -13.28 -7.79 1.69
N GLY A 7 -14.33 -6.99 1.56
CA GLY A 7 -14.64 -5.92 2.51
C GLY A 7 -13.71 -4.72 2.42
N PHE A 8 -12.77 -4.71 1.48
CA PHE A 8 -11.85 -3.60 1.30
C PHE A 8 -12.51 -2.46 0.54
N PRO A 9 -12.00 -1.21 0.66
CA PRO A 9 -12.57 -0.07 -0.06
C PRO A 9 -12.65 -0.32 -1.56
N SER A 10 -13.82 -0.07 -2.14
CA SER A 10 -14.10 -0.33 -3.55
C SER A 10 -14.34 0.95 -4.37
N ASP A 11 -14.23 2.12 -3.75
CA ASP A 11 -14.37 3.41 -4.42
C ASP A 11 -13.22 3.66 -5.40
N ARG A 12 -12.04 3.14 -5.11
CA ARG A 12 -10.90 3.14 -6.02
C ARG A 12 -10.22 1.79 -5.99
N PHE A 13 -10.02 1.22 -7.17
CA PHE A 13 -9.29 -0.04 -7.31
C PHE A 13 -8.60 -0.09 -8.67
N THR A 14 -7.55 -0.88 -8.77
CA THR A 14 -6.86 -1.15 -10.03
C THR A 14 -6.82 -2.65 -10.25
N PHE A 15 -7.31 -3.08 -11.40
CA PHE A 15 -7.20 -4.46 -11.81
C PHE A 15 -5.91 -4.64 -12.61
N CYS A 16 -4.99 -5.44 -12.07
CA CYS A 16 -3.67 -5.65 -12.66
C CYS A 16 -3.57 -6.94 -13.49
N GLY A 17 -4.65 -7.71 -13.60
CA GLY A 17 -4.64 -8.97 -14.33
C GLY A 17 -3.95 -10.08 -13.56
N PHE A 18 -3.26 -10.98 -14.24
CA PHE A 18 -2.52 -12.03 -13.57
C PHE A 18 -1.33 -11.49 -12.81
N PHE A 19 -1.12 -12.02 -11.61
CA PHE A 19 -0.01 -11.61 -10.77
C PHE A 19 1.33 -11.85 -11.48
N ASP A 20 2.20 -10.83 -11.47
CA ASP A 20 3.55 -10.89 -12.01
C ASP A 20 4.52 -10.30 -10.99
N GLU A 21 5.37 -11.16 -10.41
CA GLU A 21 6.33 -10.74 -9.38
C GLU A 21 7.26 -9.63 -9.88
N LYS A 22 7.61 -9.63 -11.16
CA LYS A 22 8.51 -8.62 -11.74
C LYS A 22 7.92 -7.22 -11.69
N LYS A 23 6.59 -7.10 -11.69
CA LYS A 23 5.89 -5.81 -11.66
C LYS A 23 5.46 -5.41 -10.26
N LEU A 24 5.68 -6.28 -9.27
CA LEU A 24 5.10 -6.09 -7.94
C LEU A 24 5.58 -4.81 -7.25
N ARG A 25 6.85 -4.47 -7.39
CA ARG A 25 7.38 -3.23 -6.80
C ARG A 25 6.76 -1.99 -7.41
N ASP A 26 6.52 -2.00 -8.71
CA ASP A 26 5.82 -0.90 -9.38
C ASP A 26 4.35 -0.87 -8.97
N ASP A 27 3.70 -2.02 -8.87
CA ASP A 27 2.31 -2.12 -8.43
C ASP A 27 2.14 -1.60 -7.01
N ASN A 28 3.13 -1.78 -6.14
CA ASN A 28 3.08 -1.28 -4.76
C ASN A 28 3.03 0.25 -4.68
N LYS A 29 3.34 0.96 -5.74
CA LYS A 29 3.17 2.42 -5.83
C LYS A 29 1.70 2.79 -5.93
N ILE A 30 0.85 1.85 -6.34
CA ILE A 30 -0.60 2.01 -6.33
C ILE A 30 -1.05 1.93 -4.88
N ARG A 31 -1.59 3.01 -4.33
CA ARG A 31 -1.90 3.09 -2.90
C ARG A 31 -3.33 2.69 -2.56
N HIS A 32 -4.20 2.59 -3.56
CA HIS A 32 -5.58 2.10 -3.39
C HIS A 32 -5.65 0.59 -3.58
N THR A 33 -6.85 0.03 -3.51
CA THR A 33 -7.09 -1.41 -3.65
C THR A 33 -6.60 -1.94 -5.00
N ILE A 34 -5.91 -3.08 -4.98
CA ILE A 34 -5.39 -3.75 -6.19
C ILE A 34 -6.02 -5.14 -6.28
N ILE A 35 -6.37 -5.56 -7.49
CA ILE A 35 -6.96 -6.86 -7.75
C ILE A 35 -6.08 -7.64 -8.71
N TYR A 36 -5.76 -8.89 -8.35
CA TYR A 36 -4.99 -9.81 -9.20
C TYR A 36 -5.74 -11.13 -9.39
N TYR A 37 -5.57 -11.73 -10.56
CA TYR A 37 -5.87 -13.13 -10.77
C TYR A 37 -4.66 -13.98 -10.41
N GLU A 38 -4.88 -15.16 -9.85
CA GLU A 38 -3.80 -16.09 -9.55
C GLU A 38 -4.26 -17.54 -9.72
N SER A 39 -3.31 -18.40 -10.02
CA SER A 39 -3.51 -19.83 -10.16
C SER A 39 -3.25 -20.53 -8.82
N PRO A 40 -3.98 -21.60 -8.48
CA PRO A 40 -3.72 -22.38 -7.26
C PRO A 40 -2.28 -22.88 -7.15
N ASN A 41 -1.65 -23.16 -8.28
CA ASN A 41 -0.27 -23.69 -8.31
C ASN A 41 0.77 -22.61 -7.91
N ARG A 42 0.42 -21.33 -8.02
CA ARG A 42 1.35 -20.22 -7.75
C ARG A 42 1.00 -19.44 -6.51
N ILE A 43 -0.15 -19.68 -5.91
CA ILE A 43 -0.64 -18.85 -4.81
C ILE A 43 0.35 -18.74 -3.65
N MET A 44 1.02 -19.82 -3.30
CA MET A 44 1.96 -19.80 -2.18
C MET A 44 3.19 -18.94 -2.49
N ALA A 45 3.72 -19.03 -3.71
CA ALA A 45 4.82 -18.17 -4.16
C ALA A 45 4.39 -16.71 -4.21
N THR A 46 3.16 -16.45 -4.64
CA THR A 46 2.58 -15.10 -4.71
C THR A 46 2.42 -14.50 -3.33
N ILE A 47 1.91 -15.26 -2.35
CA ILE A 47 1.80 -14.79 -0.97
C ILE A 47 3.18 -14.46 -0.40
N ALA A 48 4.18 -15.29 -0.66
CA ALA A 48 5.55 -15.04 -0.21
C ALA A 48 6.11 -13.75 -0.83
N ALA A 49 5.85 -13.51 -2.10
CA ALA A 49 6.27 -12.27 -2.76
C ALA A 49 5.57 -11.04 -2.18
N LEU A 50 4.27 -11.15 -1.92
CA LEU A 50 3.50 -10.08 -1.28
C LEU A 50 4.04 -9.79 0.14
N ALA A 51 4.41 -10.83 0.89
CA ALA A 51 4.99 -10.65 2.21
C ALA A 51 6.34 -9.93 2.18
N ARG A 52 7.11 -10.09 1.09
CA ARG A 52 8.39 -9.38 0.93
C ARG A 52 8.22 -7.93 0.51
N VAL A 53 7.29 -7.66 -0.39
CA VAL A 53 7.16 -6.34 -1.03
C VAL A 53 6.08 -5.48 -0.38
N MET A 54 4.99 -6.10 0.07
CA MET A 54 3.81 -5.41 0.61
C MET A 54 3.42 -5.95 2.00
N PRO A 55 4.35 -6.07 2.96
CA PRO A 55 4.07 -6.74 4.24
C PRO A 55 3.01 -6.02 5.08
N GLU A 56 2.82 -4.72 4.87
CA GLU A 56 1.90 -3.88 5.65
C GLU A 56 0.49 -3.84 5.08
N ARG A 57 0.28 -4.40 3.90
CA ARG A 57 -1.02 -4.38 3.22
C ARG A 57 -1.74 -5.70 3.46
N GLN A 58 -2.95 -5.62 3.98
CA GLN A 58 -3.79 -6.81 4.11
C GLN A 58 -4.16 -7.33 2.73
N ILE A 59 -4.36 -8.63 2.62
CA ILE A 59 -4.83 -9.27 1.39
C ILE A 59 -6.06 -10.11 1.69
N ALA A 60 -6.92 -10.24 0.70
CA ALA A 60 -8.03 -11.19 0.72
C ALA A 60 -7.83 -12.16 -0.44
N ILE A 61 -7.86 -13.44 -0.10
CA ILE A 61 -7.82 -14.51 -1.10
C ILE A 61 -9.25 -14.99 -1.26
N VAL A 62 -9.83 -14.72 -2.42
CA VAL A 62 -11.21 -15.11 -2.72
C VAL A 62 -11.15 -16.27 -3.71
N ARG A 63 -11.70 -17.41 -3.32
CA ARG A 63 -11.80 -18.55 -4.22
C ARG A 63 -13.24 -18.93 -4.46
N GLU A 64 -13.52 -19.30 -5.68
CA GLU A 64 -14.82 -19.80 -6.06
C GLU A 64 -14.80 -21.33 -5.98
N ILE A 65 -15.57 -21.89 -5.03
CA ILE A 65 -15.65 -23.34 -4.84
C ILE A 65 -16.72 -23.91 -5.77
N THR A 66 -17.85 -23.23 -5.87
CA THR A 66 -18.94 -23.50 -6.79
C THR A 66 -19.56 -22.18 -7.19
N LYS A 67 -20.50 -22.20 -8.14
CA LYS A 67 -21.25 -20.99 -8.52
C LYS A 67 -22.05 -20.38 -7.35
N ILE A 68 -22.20 -21.12 -6.26
CA ILE A 68 -23.01 -20.73 -5.11
C ILE A 68 -22.14 -20.49 -3.87
N HIS A 69 -20.96 -21.09 -3.81
CA HIS A 69 -20.07 -21.00 -2.65
C HIS A 69 -18.75 -20.33 -3.00
N GLU A 70 -18.45 -19.26 -2.29
CA GLU A 70 -17.19 -18.55 -2.35
C GLU A 70 -16.56 -18.57 -0.96
N GLU A 71 -15.25 -18.69 -0.89
CA GLU A 71 -14.50 -18.64 0.37
C GLU A 71 -13.55 -17.45 0.32
N THR A 72 -13.51 -16.70 1.41
CA THR A 72 -12.63 -15.53 1.53
C THR A 72 -11.73 -15.71 2.75
N ILE A 73 -10.42 -15.60 2.52
CA ILE A 73 -9.42 -15.64 3.58
C ILE A 73 -8.75 -14.27 3.62
N ILE A 74 -8.80 -13.59 4.77
CA ILE A 74 -8.26 -12.24 4.93
C ILE A 74 -7.16 -12.26 5.97
N GLY A 75 -6.06 -11.58 5.70
CA GLY A 75 -4.96 -11.42 6.64
C GLY A 75 -3.79 -10.67 6.03
N TYR A 76 -2.74 -10.55 6.80
CA TYR A 76 -1.48 -10.02 6.27
C TYR A 76 -0.75 -11.13 5.52
N PRO A 77 0.01 -10.80 4.46
CA PRO A 77 0.69 -11.85 3.68
C PRO A 77 1.56 -12.77 4.50
N ALA A 78 2.29 -12.24 5.49
CA ALA A 78 3.15 -13.05 6.34
C ALA A 78 2.38 -14.10 7.16
N ASP A 79 1.15 -13.78 7.55
CA ASP A 79 0.30 -14.69 8.32
C ASP A 79 -0.30 -15.80 7.45
N LEU A 80 -0.35 -15.59 6.14
CA LEU A 80 -0.98 -16.51 5.21
C LEU A 80 0.01 -17.44 4.51
N VAL A 81 1.30 -17.28 4.74
CA VAL A 81 2.34 -18.09 4.09
C VAL A 81 2.20 -19.57 4.41
N GLY A 82 1.64 -19.92 5.56
CA GLY A 82 1.50 -21.32 6.00
C GLY A 82 0.14 -21.95 5.75
N ILE A 83 -0.78 -21.30 5.03
CA ILE A 83 -2.10 -21.88 4.77
C ILE A 83 -2.03 -22.98 3.74
N GLU A 84 -3.04 -23.88 3.75
CA GLU A 84 -3.18 -24.86 2.68
C GLU A 84 -3.52 -24.17 1.36
N PRO A 85 -2.87 -24.55 0.24
CA PRO A 85 -3.18 -23.93 -1.04
C PRO A 85 -4.66 -24.11 -1.38
N PRO A 86 -5.39 -23.02 -1.62
CA PRO A 86 -6.79 -23.12 -2.03
C PRO A 86 -6.89 -23.74 -3.43
N ARG A 87 -8.01 -24.38 -3.70
CA ARG A 87 -8.32 -24.97 -5.00
C ARG A 87 -9.32 -24.10 -5.75
N GLY A 88 -9.32 -24.17 -7.07
CA GLY A 88 -10.23 -23.44 -7.92
C GLY A 88 -9.66 -22.10 -8.36
N GLU A 89 -10.51 -21.27 -8.97
CA GLU A 89 -10.10 -19.95 -9.42
C GLU A 89 -9.90 -19.03 -8.22
N ILE A 90 -8.78 -18.31 -8.23
CA ILE A 90 -8.39 -17.45 -7.13
C ILE A 90 -8.29 -16.01 -7.62
N VAL A 91 -8.88 -15.11 -6.85
CA VAL A 91 -8.70 -13.66 -7.00
C VAL A 91 -8.06 -13.15 -5.72
N ILE A 92 -6.99 -12.39 -5.85
CA ILE A 92 -6.33 -11.75 -4.72
C ILE A 92 -6.73 -10.27 -4.74
N VAL A 93 -7.26 -9.80 -3.62
CA VAL A 93 -7.56 -8.37 -3.44
C VAL A 93 -6.58 -7.84 -2.40
N VAL A 94 -5.79 -6.84 -2.80
CA VAL A 94 -4.82 -6.21 -1.91
C VAL A 94 -5.44 -4.92 -1.37
N ALA A 95 -5.51 -4.80 -0.06
CA ALA A 95 -6.06 -3.62 0.60
C ALA A 95 -5.24 -2.37 0.27
N PRO A 96 -5.83 -1.17 0.41
CA PRO A 96 -5.07 0.07 0.28
C PRO A 96 -3.86 0.06 1.20
N ALA A 97 -2.78 0.72 0.77
CA ALA A 97 -1.61 0.88 1.62
C ALA A 97 -2.02 1.70 2.85
N PRO A 98 -1.54 1.31 4.06
CA PRO A 98 -1.83 2.08 5.25
C PRO A 98 -1.25 3.49 5.10
N GLU A 99 -1.99 4.49 5.58
CA GLU A 99 -1.46 5.84 5.65
C GLU A 99 -0.31 5.86 6.64
N HIS A 100 0.89 6.07 6.11
CA HIS A 100 2.04 6.27 6.96
C HIS A 100 2.06 7.74 7.39
N LYS A 101 1.54 8.00 8.59
CA LYS A 101 1.73 9.32 9.19
C LYS A 101 3.17 9.41 9.65
N MET A 102 3.95 10.22 8.97
CA MET A 102 5.32 10.44 9.35
C MET A 102 5.39 11.05 10.74
N THR A 103 6.34 10.58 11.54
CA THR A 103 6.57 11.16 12.87
C THR A 103 7.19 12.55 12.72
N ASP A 104 7.11 13.35 13.78
CA ASP A 104 7.73 14.67 13.80
C ASP A 104 9.23 14.60 13.53
N ASP A 105 9.92 13.59 14.04
CA ASP A 105 11.36 13.40 13.82
C ASP A 105 11.66 13.11 12.34
N GLU A 106 10.85 12.28 11.69
CA GLU A 106 11.01 11.98 10.27
C GLU A 106 10.80 13.24 9.41
N ILE A 107 9.78 14.03 9.74
CA ILE A 107 9.51 15.29 9.04
C ILE A 107 10.66 16.28 9.26
N THR A 108 11.18 16.37 10.47
CA THR A 108 12.32 17.25 10.78
C THR A 108 13.56 16.89 9.97
N GLU A 109 13.84 15.61 9.79
CA GLU A 109 14.95 15.18 8.94
C GLU A 109 14.77 15.65 7.50
N ILE A 110 13.56 15.57 6.96
CA ILE A 110 13.26 16.03 5.60
C ILE A 110 13.41 17.56 5.52
N VAL A 111 12.93 18.27 6.53
CA VAL A 111 13.10 19.74 6.61
C VAL A 111 14.57 20.13 6.55
N ASN A 112 15.42 19.40 7.25
CA ASN A 112 16.87 19.66 7.26
C ASN A 112 17.54 19.37 5.91
N ASP A 113 16.99 18.41 5.15
CA ASP A 113 17.52 18.04 3.82
C ASP A 113 17.04 18.96 2.71
N ILE A 114 15.95 19.70 2.93
CA ILE A 114 15.42 20.60 1.90
C ILE A 114 16.30 21.84 1.80
N ALA A 115 17.07 21.90 0.71
CA ALA A 115 17.81 23.11 0.34
C ALA A 115 16.90 23.97 -0.53
N GLY A 116 16.13 24.84 0.09
CA GLY A 116 15.16 25.64 -0.62
C GLY A 116 15.76 26.90 -1.23
N THR A 117 15.39 27.18 -2.48
CA THR A 117 15.69 28.46 -3.12
C THR A 117 14.70 29.54 -2.72
N SER A 118 13.47 29.13 -2.32
CA SER A 118 12.48 30.03 -1.76
C SER A 118 11.64 29.25 -0.73
N MET A 119 11.04 30.00 0.20
CA MET A 119 10.15 29.40 1.21
C MET A 119 8.96 28.70 0.56
N LYS A 120 8.41 29.28 -0.49
CA LYS A 120 7.28 28.70 -1.22
C LYS A 120 7.64 27.35 -1.86
N SER A 121 8.79 27.28 -2.53
CA SER A 121 9.26 26.04 -3.13
C SER A 121 9.59 24.97 -2.09
N ALA A 122 10.22 25.37 -1.00
CA ALA A 122 10.54 24.46 0.11
C ALA A 122 9.28 23.90 0.75
N ALA A 123 8.28 24.73 0.99
CA ALA A 123 7.01 24.30 1.58
C ALA A 123 6.25 23.34 0.65
N ALA A 124 6.22 23.62 -0.65
CA ALA A 124 5.59 22.73 -1.62
C ALA A 124 6.28 21.36 -1.69
N ASP A 125 7.61 21.34 -1.67
CA ASP A 125 8.41 20.12 -1.68
C ASP A 125 8.18 19.32 -0.40
N LEU A 126 8.21 19.96 0.76
CA LEU A 126 7.98 19.32 2.05
C LEU A 126 6.57 18.72 2.12
N ALA A 127 5.56 19.44 1.69
CA ALA A 127 4.19 18.95 1.66
C ALA A 127 4.06 17.72 0.76
N ALA A 128 4.68 17.74 -0.41
CA ALA A 128 4.66 16.63 -1.36
C ALA A 128 5.34 15.37 -0.79
N ARG A 129 6.46 15.53 -0.09
CA ARG A 129 7.22 14.41 0.47
C ARG A 129 6.59 13.80 1.72
N THR A 130 5.88 14.60 2.51
CA THR A 130 5.38 14.18 3.82
C THR A 130 3.86 13.99 3.87
N GLY A 131 3.13 14.56 2.92
CA GLY A 131 1.67 14.53 2.93
C GLY A 131 1.02 15.55 3.86
N ILE A 132 1.80 16.39 4.54
CA ILE A 132 1.25 17.48 5.36
C ILE A 132 0.76 18.63 4.47
N SER A 133 -0.08 19.51 5.03
CA SER A 133 -0.57 20.67 4.30
C SER A 133 0.56 21.68 4.03
N LYS A 134 0.40 22.49 3.00
CA LYS A 134 1.37 23.56 2.71
C LYS A 134 1.50 24.54 3.89
N LYS A 135 0.40 24.81 4.56
CA LYS A 135 0.39 25.68 5.76
C LYS A 135 1.26 25.08 6.87
N GLU A 136 1.10 23.80 7.14
CA GLU A 136 1.92 23.10 8.13
C GLU A 136 3.38 23.05 7.70
N ALA A 137 3.65 22.85 6.42
CA ALA A 137 5.01 22.86 5.87
C ALA A 137 5.69 24.20 6.07
N TYR A 138 4.99 25.31 5.81
CA TYR A 138 5.48 26.66 6.08
C TYR A 138 5.83 26.84 7.56
N ARG A 139 4.94 26.42 8.44
CA ARG A 139 5.16 26.53 9.89
C ARG A 139 6.43 25.81 10.32
N ARG A 140 6.63 24.59 9.86
CA ARG A 140 7.81 23.80 10.23
C ARG A 140 9.11 24.38 9.69
N LEU A 141 9.09 24.94 8.49
CA LEU A 141 10.25 25.62 7.90
C LEU A 141 10.58 26.91 8.63
N LEU A 142 9.58 27.66 9.08
CA LEU A 142 9.78 28.86 9.88
C LEU A 142 10.35 28.54 11.26
N ASP A 143 9.87 27.48 11.89
CA ASP A 143 10.40 27.02 13.19
C ASP A 143 11.87 26.63 13.10
N LYS A 144 12.30 26.07 11.97
CA LYS A 144 13.71 25.77 11.71
C LYS A 144 14.56 27.03 11.72
N GLY A 145 14.03 28.14 11.15
CA GLY A 145 14.72 29.42 11.15
C GLY A 145 14.87 30.02 12.55
N ASP A 146 13.90 29.77 13.43
CA ASP A 146 13.91 30.29 14.79
C ASP A 146 14.81 29.51 15.76
N THR A 147 15.22 28.30 15.41
CA THR A 147 16.06 27.47 16.28
C THR A 147 17.56 27.67 16.10
N HIS A 148 17.96 28.66 15.33
CA HIS A 148 19.36 28.96 15.03
C HIS A 148 19.90 30.19 15.76
N ASP A 149 19.37 30.49 16.88
CA ASP A 149 19.93 31.54 17.71
C ASP A 149 21.03 31.05 18.62
#